data_590ed1153c105f0f4a76c454bb72aa20
#
_entry.id   590ed1153c105f0f4a76c454bb72aa20
#
_cell.length_a   1.000
_cell.length_b   1.000
_cell.length_c   1.000
_cell.angle_alpha   90.00
_cell.angle_beta   90.00
_cell.angle_gamma   90.00
#
_symmetry.space_group_name_H-M   'P 1'
#
loop_
_entity.id
_entity.type
_entity.pdbx_description
1 polymer ?
#
loop_
_entity_poly.entity_id
_entity_poly.type
_entity_poly.pdbx_seq_one_letter_code
_entity_poly.pdbx_strand_id
1 'polypeptide(L)'
;MFEAVTFDYWNTLFFEPPGYLRGLRLDAWERILLAADRPVERVAMETAVDRSWEIFNEAWKDNRQYSAVDAANLVVGELDLHDLADEIRAELVEAFITIGETANLQPTPNVGIALKALHDAGVRIGIICDVGMTPSTILRGHLDRHGLLGAFSHWSFSDEVGTYKPDPRIFTHALAGLGTPEPAAAAHIGDLRRTDVAGARDFGMTAVRYTGVYDDPPADGLPEGHHVLEDHADLASTLGL
;
A
#
# COMPACT_ATOMS: atom_id res chain seq x y z
N MET A 1 3.23 -2.72 -28.09
CA MET A 1 1.96 -2.14 -27.56
C MET A 1 1.75 -2.76 -26.20
N PHE A 2 1.44 -1.96 -25.18
CA PHE A 2 1.20 -2.49 -23.85
C PHE A 2 -0.15 -3.21 -23.78
N GLU A 3 -0.17 -4.40 -23.17
CA GLU A 3 -1.38 -5.20 -22.96
C GLU A 3 -1.91 -5.09 -21.53
N ALA A 4 -1.02 -4.79 -20.58
CA ALA A 4 -1.35 -4.63 -19.17
C ALA A 4 -0.55 -3.50 -18.52
N VAL A 5 -1.18 -2.85 -17.54
CA VAL A 5 -0.54 -1.87 -16.66
C VAL A 5 -0.93 -2.18 -15.23
N THR A 6 0.06 -2.25 -14.35
CA THR A 6 -0.15 -2.42 -12.92
C THR A 6 0.28 -1.19 -12.13
N PHE A 7 -0.42 -0.90 -11.05
CA PHE A 7 -0.17 0.24 -10.19
C PHE A 7 0.19 -0.24 -8.77
N ASP A 8 1.14 0.42 -8.15
CA ASP A 8 1.22 0.43 -6.71
C ASP A 8 0.03 1.21 -6.11
N TYR A 9 -0.19 1.09 -4.80
CA TYR A 9 -1.32 1.74 -4.13
C TYR A 9 -0.91 3.03 -3.44
N TRP A 10 0.01 2.96 -2.47
CA TRP A 10 0.39 4.09 -1.64
C TRP A 10 1.24 5.10 -2.41
N ASN A 11 0.93 6.40 -2.26
CA ASN A 11 1.55 7.50 -3.00
C ASN A 11 1.43 7.41 -4.53
N THR A 12 0.84 6.33 -5.05
CA THR A 12 0.63 6.11 -6.49
C THR A 12 -0.85 6.21 -6.87
N LEU A 13 -1.73 5.42 -6.25
CA LEU A 13 -3.19 5.52 -6.44
C LEU A 13 -3.86 6.39 -5.37
N PHE A 14 -3.43 6.23 -4.12
CA PHE A 14 -3.92 6.96 -2.97
C PHE A 14 -2.80 7.47 -2.09
N PHE A 15 -3.08 8.55 -1.36
CA PHE A 15 -2.16 9.10 -0.38
C PHE A 15 -2.90 9.57 0.88
N GLU A 16 -2.15 9.74 1.94
CA GLU A 16 -2.59 10.35 3.18
C GLU A 16 -1.66 11.49 3.61
N PRO A 17 -2.15 12.50 4.35
CA PRO A 17 -1.27 13.42 5.04
C PRO A 17 -0.33 12.66 5.99
N PRO A 18 0.94 13.07 6.12
CA PRO A 18 1.89 12.37 6.99
C PRO A 18 1.35 12.13 8.40
N GLY A 19 1.32 10.87 8.83
CA GLY A 19 0.88 10.47 10.17
C GLY A 19 -0.63 10.46 10.39
N TYR A 20 -1.45 10.65 9.36
CA TYR A 20 -2.91 10.72 9.51
C TYR A 20 -3.52 9.41 10.06
N LEU A 21 -3.25 8.27 9.41
CA LEU A 21 -3.71 6.96 9.91
C LEU A 21 -3.10 6.60 11.27
N ARG A 22 -1.84 6.99 11.49
CA ARG A 22 -1.18 6.84 12.80
C ARG A 22 -1.95 7.60 13.88
N GLY A 23 -2.31 8.85 13.63
CA GLY A 23 -3.10 9.67 14.54
C GLY A 23 -4.47 9.06 14.86
N LEU A 24 -5.17 8.59 13.83
CA LEU A 24 -6.48 7.93 14.02
C LEU A 24 -6.39 6.67 14.90
N ARG A 25 -5.35 5.83 14.73
CA ARG A 25 -5.12 4.65 15.59
C ARG A 25 -4.90 5.06 17.04
N LEU A 26 -4.05 6.05 17.27
CA LEU A 26 -3.78 6.56 18.61
C LEU A 26 -5.03 7.14 19.28
N ASP A 27 -5.84 7.91 18.56
CA ASP A 27 -7.09 8.49 19.09
C ASP A 27 -8.14 7.42 19.42
N ALA A 28 -8.21 6.36 18.61
CA ALA A 28 -9.10 5.23 18.87
C ALA A 28 -8.68 4.48 20.14
N TRP A 29 -7.40 4.18 20.27
CA TRP A 29 -6.86 3.48 21.44
C TRP A 29 -7.00 4.30 22.72
N GLU A 30 -6.70 5.59 22.68
CA GLU A 30 -6.86 6.49 23.82
C GLU A 30 -8.31 6.46 24.36
N ARG A 31 -9.31 6.52 23.46
CA ARG A 31 -10.73 6.43 23.84
C ARG A 31 -11.07 5.10 24.50
N ILE A 32 -10.61 3.97 23.94
CA ILE A 32 -10.88 2.63 24.47
C ILE A 32 -10.24 2.48 25.84
N LEU A 33 -8.98 2.87 26.00
CA LEU A 33 -8.24 2.75 27.25
C LEU A 33 -8.81 3.65 28.35
N LEU A 34 -9.23 4.87 28.00
CA LEU A 34 -9.94 5.75 28.95
C LEU A 34 -11.27 5.15 29.40
N ALA A 35 -12.04 4.55 28.49
CA ALA A 35 -13.32 3.90 28.82
C ALA A 35 -13.12 2.64 29.70
N ALA A 36 -11.96 2.00 29.59
CA ALA A 36 -11.58 0.85 30.42
C ALA A 36 -10.94 1.24 31.77
N ASP A 37 -10.94 2.53 32.13
CA ASP A 37 -10.25 3.05 33.33
C ASP A 37 -8.75 2.68 33.38
N ARG A 38 -8.13 2.58 32.22
CA ARG A 38 -6.71 2.26 32.05
C ARG A 38 -6.00 3.29 31.15
N PRO A 39 -5.90 4.56 31.57
CA PRO A 39 -5.26 5.58 30.77
C PRO A 39 -3.78 5.28 30.54
N VAL A 40 -3.31 5.48 29.32
CA VAL A 40 -1.91 5.38 28.92
C VAL A 40 -1.47 6.71 28.35
N GLU A 41 -0.27 7.15 28.71
CA GLU A 41 0.28 8.40 28.20
C GLU A 41 0.44 8.35 26.67
N ARG A 42 0.00 9.41 25.98
CA ARG A 42 0.05 9.51 24.52
C ARG A 42 1.42 9.21 23.95
N VAL A 43 2.48 9.74 24.55
CA VAL A 43 3.87 9.53 24.14
C VAL A 43 4.28 8.03 24.19
N ALA A 44 3.80 7.28 25.19
CA ALA A 44 4.04 5.84 25.27
C ALA A 44 3.35 5.09 24.13
N MET A 45 2.10 5.42 23.82
CA MET A 45 1.38 4.86 22.67
C MET A 45 2.06 5.20 21.33
N GLU A 46 2.52 6.43 21.17
CA GLU A 46 3.27 6.87 19.99
C GLU A 46 4.55 6.05 19.80
N THR A 47 5.32 5.88 20.89
CA THR A 47 6.54 5.07 20.85
C THR A 47 6.27 3.62 20.48
N ALA A 48 5.23 3.01 21.05
CA ALA A 48 4.85 1.63 20.74
C ALA A 48 4.40 1.45 19.27
N VAL A 49 3.62 2.39 18.74
CA VAL A 49 3.21 2.38 17.33
C VAL A 49 4.41 2.58 16.40
N ASP A 50 5.33 3.49 16.74
CA ASP A 50 6.55 3.71 15.95
C ASP A 50 7.44 2.47 15.95
N ARG A 51 7.55 1.79 17.09
CA ARG A 51 8.26 0.50 17.18
C ARG A 51 7.63 -0.57 16.27
N SER A 52 6.31 -0.61 16.20
CA SER A 52 5.60 -1.50 15.30
C SER A 52 5.91 -1.23 13.81
N TRP A 53 6.08 0.04 13.43
CA TRP A 53 6.52 0.42 12.09
C TRP A 53 7.97 0.02 11.80
N GLU A 54 8.86 0.12 12.77
CA GLU A 54 10.25 -0.36 12.61
C GLU A 54 10.28 -1.87 12.33
N ILE A 55 9.53 -2.66 13.11
CA ILE A 55 9.42 -4.12 12.91
C ILE A 55 8.80 -4.47 11.56
N PHE A 56 7.74 -3.75 11.16
CA PHE A 56 7.18 -3.90 9.81
C PHE A 56 8.26 -3.66 8.73
N ASN A 57 9.01 -2.56 8.83
CA ASN A 57 10.02 -2.21 7.83
C ASN A 57 11.16 -3.25 7.76
N GLU A 58 11.56 -3.84 8.89
CA GLU A 58 12.51 -4.95 8.92
C GLU A 58 11.93 -6.19 8.23
N ALA A 59 10.71 -6.58 8.60
CA ALA A 59 10.01 -7.72 8.01
C ALA A 59 9.80 -7.56 6.50
N TRP A 60 9.39 -6.36 6.06
CA TRP A 60 9.19 -6.00 4.66
C TRP A 60 10.49 -6.13 3.84
N LYS A 61 11.62 -5.64 4.38
CA LYS A 61 12.93 -5.76 3.72
C LYS A 61 13.36 -7.22 3.57
N ASP A 62 13.03 -8.06 4.55
CA ASP A 62 13.34 -9.49 4.59
C ASP A 62 12.29 -10.35 3.87
N ASN A 63 11.29 -9.74 3.23
CA ASN A 63 10.15 -10.42 2.61
C ASN A 63 9.41 -11.37 3.57
N ARG A 64 9.28 -10.97 4.84
CA ARG A 64 8.51 -11.69 5.87
C ARG A 64 7.18 -10.97 6.11
N GLN A 65 6.10 -11.72 6.05
CA GLN A 65 4.78 -11.14 6.33
C GLN A 65 4.71 -10.62 7.77
N TYR A 66 4.14 -9.42 7.91
CA TYR A 66 3.83 -8.78 9.18
C TYR A 66 2.48 -8.05 9.02
N SER A 67 1.48 -8.57 9.71
CA SER A 67 0.10 -8.11 9.54
C SER A 67 -0.25 -6.95 10.46
N ALA A 68 -1.39 -6.30 10.19
CA ALA A 68 -1.97 -5.31 11.09
C ALA A 68 -2.32 -5.90 12.47
N VAL A 69 -2.64 -7.20 12.54
CA VAL A 69 -2.87 -7.93 13.80
C VAL A 69 -1.57 -8.07 14.58
N ASP A 70 -0.46 -8.42 13.90
CA ASP A 70 0.86 -8.50 14.54
C ASP A 70 1.28 -7.15 15.09
N ALA A 71 1.04 -6.08 14.32
CA ALA A 71 1.30 -4.71 14.72
C ALA A 71 0.52 -4.31 15.98
N ALA A 72 -0.79 -4.55 16.00
CA ALA A 72 -1.63 -4.25 17.14
C ALA A 72 -1.22 -5.04 18.39
N ASN A 73 -0.94 -6.34 18.25
CA ASN A 73 -0.48 -7.18 19.35
C ASN A 73 0.89 -6.75 19.89
N LEU A 74 1.79 -6.31 19.03
CA LEU A 74 3.06 -5.72 19.47
C LEU A 74 2.81 -4.49 20.35
N VAL A 75 1.95 -3.58 19.91
CA VAL A 75 1.63 -2.36 20.68
C VAL A 75 0.98 -2.70 22.02
N VAL A 76 0.09 -3.71 22.09
CA VAL A 76 -0.45 -4.24 23.37
C VAL A 76 0.67 -4.70 24.29
N GLY A 77 1.66 -5.41 23.74
CA GLY A 77 2.82 -5.92 24.51
C GLY A 77 3.74 -4.79 24.99
N GLU A 78 4.11 -3.85 24.13
CA GLU A 78 4.98 -2.72 24.48
C GLU A 78 4.37 -1.81 25.56
N LEU A 79 3.04 -1.75 25.63
CA LEU A 79 2.31 -0.96 26.64
C LEU A 79 1.94 -1.77 27.91
N ASP A 80 2.37 -3.03 28.00
CA ASP A 80 2.06 -3.93 29.13
C ASP A 80 0.55 -4.00 29.44
N LEU A 81 -0.26 -4.19 28.39
CA LEU A 81 -1.72 -4.25 28.50
C LEU A 81 -2.28 -5.69 28.56
N HIS A 82 -1.44 -6.66 28.93
CA HIS A 82 -1.84 -8.07 29.01
C HIS A 82 -2.83 -8.37 30.14
N ASP A 83 -2.90 -7.53 31.16
CA ASP A 83 -3.82 -7.62 32.29
C ASP A 83 -5.24 -7.09 32.00
N LEU A 84 -5.45 -6.45 30.85
CA LEU A 84 -6.79 -6.06 30.41
C LEU A 84 -7.66 -7.28 30.09
N ALA A 85 -8.97 -7.14 30.28
CA ALA A 85 -9.95 -8.14 29.86
C ALA A 85 -9.79 -8.48 28.36
N ASP A 86 -10.05 -9.73 28.00
CA ASP A 86 -9.90 -10.23 26.63
C ASP A 86 -10.72 -9.41 25.62
N GLU A 87 -11.91 -8.98 26.05
CA GLU A 87 -12.80 -8.18 25.21
C GLU A 87 -12.21 -6.81 24.88
N ILE A 88 -11.55 -6.16 25.86
CA ILE A 88 -10.91 -4.83 25.64
C ILE A 88 -9.68 -4.98 24.74
N ARG A 89 -8.88 -6.03 24.94
CA ARG A 89 -7.75 -6.31 24.04
C ARG A 89 -8.21 -6.58 22.62
N ALA A 90 -9.28 -7.35 22.45
CA ALA A 90 -9.87 -7.58 21.14
C ALA A 90 -10.38 -6.28 20.49
N GLU A 91 -11.02 -5.39 21.27
CA GLU A 91 -11.47 -4.08 20.79
C GLU A 91 -10.29 -3.19 20.36
N LEU A 92 -9.18 -3.18 21.10
CA LEU A 92 -7.96 -2.45 20.73
C LEU A 92 -7.40 -2.95 19.39
N VAL A 93 -7.28 -4.28 19.23
CA VAL A 93 -6.79 -4.90 18.00
C VAL A 93 -7.71 -4.58 16.82
N GLU A 94 -9.02 -4.75 17.00
CA GLU A 94 -10.01 -4.44 15.98
C GLU A 94 -9.96 -2.97 15.57
N ALA A 95 -9.93 -2.05 16.52
CA ALA A 95 -9.84 -0.63 16.25
C ALA A 95 -8.56 -0.25 15.50
N PHE A 96 -7.42 -0.90 15.80
CA PHE A 96 -6.16 -0.66 15.09
C PHE A 96 -6.27 -1.03 13.61
N ILE A 97 -6.94 -2.13 13.31
CA ILE A 97 -7.10 -2.67 11.97
C ILE A 97 -8.13 -1.86 11.18
N THR A 98 -9.32 -1.63 11.78
CA THR A 98 -10.49 -1.11 11.05
C THR A 98 -10.54 0.41 10.95
N ILE A 99 -9.73 1.14 11.71
CA ILE A 99 -9.75 2.61 11.68
C ILE A 99 -9.54 3.17 10.25
N GLY A 100 -8.80 2.44 9.43
CA GLY A 100 -8.63 2.76 8.02
C GLY A 100 -9.92 2.82 7.22
N GLU A 101 -10.98 2.10 7.62
CA GLU A 101 -12.27 2.11 6.91
C GLU A 101 -12.93 3.49 6.89
N THR A 102 -12.78 4.25 7.97
CA THR A 102 -13.36 5.58 8.11
C THR A 102 -12.40 6.70 7.70
N ALA A 103 -11.16 6.36 7.39
CA ALA A 103 -10.16 7.33 6.98
C ALA A 103 -10.54 8.00 5.66
N ASN A 104 -10.22 9.29 5.55
CA ASN A 104 -10.43 10.06 4.33
C ASN A 104 -9.16 10.08 3.48
N LEU A 105 -8.81 8.91 2.93
CA LEU A 105 -7.72 8.82 1.96
C LEU A 105 -8.12 9.50 0.65
N GLN A 106 -7.17 10.17 0.02
CA GLN A 106 -7.42 10.88 -1.23
C GLN A 106 -6.78 10.13 -2.40
N PRO A 107 -7.49 10.00 -3.53
CA PRO A 107 -6.87 9.55 -4.76
C PRO A 107 -5.82 10.57 -5.21
N THR A 108 -4.73 10.08 -5.81
CA THR A 108 -3.70 10.95 -6.37
C THR A 108 -4.25 11.78 -7.53
N PRO A 109 -3.70 13.00 -7.76
CA PRO A 109 -4.19 13.87 -8.83
C PRO A 109 -4.24 13.14 -10.19
N ASN A 110 -5.32 13.34 -10.90
CA ASN A 110 -5.55 12.83 -12.26
C ASN A 110 -5.50 11.30 -12.46
N VAL A 111 -5.43 10.49 -11.38
CA VAL A 111 -5.40 9.03 -11.50
C VAL A 111 -6.62 8.49 -12.25
N GLY A 112 -7.81 9.05 -12.05
CA GLY A 112 -9.01 8.66 -12.77
C GLY A 112 -8.92 8.93 -14.29
N ILE A 113 -8.18 9.97 -14.70
CA ILE A 113 -7.91 10.27 -16.13
C ILE A 113 -7.02 9.18 -16.71
N ALA A 114 -5.96 8.79 -16.01
CA ALA A 114 -5.06 7.72 -16.44
C ALA A 114 -5.79 6.38 -16.59
N LEU A 115 -6.56 5.98 -15.58
CA LEU A 115 -7.31 4.72 -15.60
C LEU A 115 -8.30 4.68 -16.76
N LYS A 116 -9.00 5.80 -17.01
CA LYS A 116 -9.91 5.90 -18.16
C LYS A 116 -9.15 5.79 -19.49
N ALA A 117 -8.05 6.48 -19.67
CA ALA A 117 -7.27 6.44 -20.90
C ALA A 117 -6.73 5.03 -21.20
N LEU A 118 -6.23 4.31 -20.18
CA LEU A 118 -5.81 2.91 -20.31
C LEU A 118 -6.98 2.00 -20.70
N HIS A 119 -8.14 2.18 -20.08
CA HIS A 119 -9.34 1.43 -20.41
C HIS A 119 -9.77 1.66 -21.86
N ASP A 120 -9.82 2.93 -22.31
CA ASP A 120 -10.19 3.30 -23.68
C ASP A 120 -9.20 2.74 -24.72
N ALA A 121 -7.92 2.56 -24.34
CA ALA A 121 -6.89 1.90 -25.14
C ALA A 121 -6.97 0.37 -25.11
N GLY A 122 -7.90 -0.22 -24.36
CA GLY A 122 -8.06 -1.67 -24.22
C GLY A 122 -6.97 -2.35 -23.38
N VAL A 123 -6.26 -1.59 -22.55
CA VAL A 123 -5.20 -2.09 -21.66
C VAL A 123 -5.83 -2.65 -20.38
N ARG A 124 -5.44 -3.86 -19.97
CA ARG A 124 -5.87 -4.46 -18.71
C ARG A 124 -5.14 -3.83 -17.53
N ILE A 125 -5.88 -3.51 -16.48
CA ILE A 125 -5.34 -2.77 -15.34
C ILE A 125 -5.38 -3.63 -14.08
N GLY A 126 -4.26 -3.67 -13.35
CA GLY A 126 -4.13 -4.38 -12.09
C GLY A 126 -3.46 -3.56 -10.98
N ILE A 127 -3.45 -4.11 -9.78
CA ILE A 127 -2.74 -3.56 -8.63
C ILE A 127 -1.66 -4.55 -8.19
N ILE A 128 -0.47 -4.04 -7.83
CA ILE A 128 0.56 -4.76 -7.08
C ILE A 128 0.93 -3.89 -5.89
N CYS A 129 0.49 -4.26 -4.68
CA CYS A 129 0.64 -3.43 -3.50
C CYS A 129 1.28 -4.19 -2.34
N ASP A 130 2.29 -3.57 -1.73
CA ASP A 130 2.83 -4.00 -0.45
C ASP A 130 1.92 -3.47 0.66
N VAL A 131 1.16 -4.38 1.27
CA VAL A 131 0.23 -4.05 2.35
C VAL A 131 0.98 -3.90 3.66
N GLY A 132 0.81 -2.74 4.29
CA GLY A 132 1.32 -2.48 5.63
C GLY A 132 0.26 -2.74 6.71
N MET A 133 -0.01 -1.74 7.54
CA MET A 133 -0.96 -1.85 8.66
C MET A 133 -2.42 -1.58 8.28
N THR A 134 -2.74 -1.42 7.00
CA THR A 134 -4.11 -1.26 6.49
C THR A 134 -4.41 -2.40 5.51
N PRO A 135 -5.24 -3.39 5.89
CA PRO A 135 -5.51 -4.58 5.08
C PRO A 135 -6.06 -4.29 3.70
N SER A 136 -5.79 -5.18 2.74
CA SER A 136 -6.25 -5.11 1.35
C SER A 136 -7.76 -4.93 1.19
N THR A 137 -8.55 -5.52 2.09
CA THR A 137 -10.02 -5.35 2.12
C THR A 137 -10.43 -3.89 2.33
N ILE A 138 -9.72 -3.17 3.20
CA ILE A 138 -9.95 -1.75 3.45
C ILE A 138 -9.48 -0.90 2.27
N LEU A 139 -8.33 -1.25 1.67
CA LEU A 139 -7.82 -0.56 0.48
C LEU A 139 -8.80 -0.67 -0.71
N ARG A 140 -9.41 -1.84 -0.92
CA ARG A 140 -10.49 -2.01 -1.90
C ARG A 140 -11.71 -1.15 -1.58
N GLY A 141 -12.07 -1.00 -0.30
CA GLY A 141 -13.15 -0.14 0.15
C GLY A 141 -12.92 1.34 -0.22
N HIS A 142 -11.67 1.82 -0.18
CA HIS A 142 -11.33 3.16 -0.64
C HIS A 142 -11.46 3.29 -2.16
N LEU A 143 -10.98 2.33 -2.93
CA LEU A 143 -11.18 2.31 -4.38
C LEU A 143 -12.67 2.37 -4.75
N ASP A 144 -13.50 1.59 -4.06
CA ASP A 144 -14.95 1.55 -4.29
C ASP A 144 -15.62 2.89 -3.97
N ARG A 145 -15.32 3.49 -2.82
CA ARG A 145 -15.85 4.80 -2.41
C ARG A 145 -15.55 5.93 -3.41
N HIS A 146 -14.42 5.84 -4.07
CA HIS A 146 -14.01 6.83 -5.09
C HIS A 146 -14.41 6.42 -6.52
N GLY A 147 -15.15 5.30 -6.68
CA GLY A 147 -15.60 4.81 -7.99
C GLY A 147 -14.47 4.28 -8.88
N LEU A 148 -13.33 3.93 -8.30
CA LEU A 148 -12.15 3.46 -9.03
C LEU A 148 -12.03 1.93 -9.07
N LEU A 149 -12.70 1.20 -8.17
CA LEU A 149 -12.56 -0.25 -8.04
C LEU A 149 -12.83 -1.00 -9.35
N GLY A 150 -13.85 -0.58 -10.09
CA GLY A 150 -14.27 -1.20 -11.36
C GLY A 150 -13.27 -1.02 -12.52
N ALA A 151 -12.26 -0.17 -12.38
CA ALA A 151 -11.21 -0.01 -13.39
C ALA A 151 -10.20 -1.17 -13.38
N PHE A 152 -10.09 -1.89 -12.28
CA PHE A 152 -9.08 -2.94 -12.08
C PHE A 152 -9.67 -4.32 -12.36
N SER A 153 -8.97 -5.12 -13.15
CA SER A 153 -9.34 -6.49 -13.48
C SER A 153 -8.67 -7.52 -12.54
N HIS A 154 -7.60 -7.14 -11.85
CA HIS A 154 -6.87 -8.02 -10.94
C HIS A 154 -6.14 -7.26 -9.85
N TRP A 155 -5.97 -7.93 -8.68
CA TRP A 155 -5.31 -7.38 -7.50
C TRP A 155 -4.29 -8.37 -6.95
N SER A 156 -3.06 -7.89 -6.70
CA SER A 156 -1.96 -8.63 -6.07
C SER A 156 -1.52 -7.86 -4.83
N PHE A 157 -2.28 -8.00 -3.75
CA PHE A 157 -1.95 -7.45 -2.44
C PHE A 157 -1.05 -8.43 -1.69
N SER A 158 0.01 -7.94 -1.06
CA SER A 158 1.00 -8.80 -0.40
C SER A 158 0.44 -9.65 0.75
N ASP A 159 -0.60 -9.16 1.44
CA ASP A 159 -1.30 -9.90 2.50
C ASP A 159 -2.15 -11.07 1.97
N GLU A 160 -2.49 -11.08 0.68
CA GLU A 160 -3.21 -12.16 0.00
C GLU A 160 -2.26 -13.10 -0.75
N VAL A 161 -1.21 -12.55 -1.39
CA VAL A 161 -0.24 -13.32 -2.18
C VAL A 161 0.84 -13.95 -1.29
N GLY A 162 1.08 -13.39 -0.10
CA GLY A 162 2.08 -13.89 0.85
C GLY A 162 3.51 -13.47 0.54
N THR A 163 3.71 -12.41 -0.26
CA THR A 163 5.04 -11.89 -0.60
C THR A 163 4.97 -10.42 -0.97
N TYR A 164 6.05 -9.69 -0.71
CA TYR A 164 6.21 -8.27 -1.04
C TYR A 164 7.01 -8.07 -2.33
N LYS A 165 6.84 -6.91 -2.98
CA LYS A 165 7.79 -6.42 -3.98
C LYS A 165 9.18 -6.23 -3.32
N PRO A 166 10.29 -6.48 -4.00
CA PRO A 166 10.43 -6.80 -5.42
C PRO A 166 10.42 -8.31 -5.75
N ASP A 167 9.91 -9.17 -4.88
CA ASP A 167 9.89 -10.63 -5.15
C ASP A 167 9.11 -10.91 -6.45
N PRO A 168 9.68 -11.68 -7.40
CA PRO A 168 9.04 -11.92 -8.70
C PRO A 168 7.70 -12.67 -8.61
N ARG A 169 7.40 -13.35 -7.49
CA ARG A 169 6.14 -14.07 -7.30
C ARG A 169 4.93 -13.16 -7.34
N ILE A 170 5.03 -11.92 -6.79
CA ILE A 170 3.90 -11.00 -6.79
C ILE A 170 3.62 -10.44 -8.20
N PHE A 171 4.67 -10.19 -9.00
CA PHE A 171 4.54 -9.79 -10.40
C PHE A 171 3.98 -10.93 -11.26
N THR A 172 4.45 -12.17 -11.03
CA THR A 172 3.91 -13.38 -11.68
C THR A 172 2.41 -13.53 -11.39
N HIS A 173 1.99 -13.36 -10.14
CA HIS A 173 0.58 -13.42 -9.74
C HIS A 173 -0.24 -12.35 -10.47
N ALA A 174 0.27 -11.12 -10.57
CA ALA A 174 -0.41 -10.03 -11.24
C ALA A 174 -0.60 -10.30 -12.74
N LEU A 175 0.47 -10.69 -13.45
CA LEU A 175 0.38 -10.97 -14.88
C LEU A 175 -0.50 -12.17 -15.20
N ALA A 176 -0.44 -13.23 -14.37
CA ALA A 176 -1.34 -14.38 -14.51
C ALA A 176 -2.82 -13.97 -14.41
N GLY A 177 -3.17 -13.16 -13.40
CA GLY A 177 -4.52 -12.64 -13.21
C GLY A 177 -4.98 -11.68 -14.32
N LEU A 178 -4.03 -10.99 -14.95
CA LEU A 178 -4.27 -10.11 -16.10
C LEU A 178 -4.25 -10.85 -17.45
N GLY A 179 -4.26 -12.19 -17.46
CA GLY A 179 -4.27 -12.98 -18.69
C GLY A 179 -2.89 -13.27 -19.26
N THR A 180 -1.90 -13.33 -18.41
CA THR A 180 -0.52 -13.73 -18.70
C THR A 180 0.14 -12.98 -19.87
N PRO A 181 0.11 -11.64 -19.91
CA PRO A 181 0.87 -10.93 -20.93
C PRO A 181 2.36 -11.17 -20.70
N GLU A 182 3.14 -11.16 -21.80
CA GLU A 182 4.60 -11.19 -21.69
C GLU A 182 5.06 -9.97 -20.86
N PRO A 183 6.03 -10.13 -19.93
CA PRO A 183 6.48 -9.01 -19.10
C PRO A 183 6.84 -7.75 -19.91
N ALA A 184 7.47 -7.90 -21.09
CA ALA A 184 7.82 -6.79 -21.98
C ALA A 184 6.59 -6.06 -22.58
N ALA A 185 5.39 -6.67 -22.54
CA ALA A 185 4.12 -6.05 -22.93
C ALA A 185 3.36 -5.45 -21.75
N ALA A 186 3.97 -5.41 -20.56
CA ALA A 186 3.38 -4.85 -19.37
C ALA A 186 4.22 -3.72 -18.78
N ALA A 187 3.55 -2.76 -18.11
CA ALA A 187 4.21 -1.73 -17.33
C ALA A 187 3.75 -1.78 -15.86
N HIS A 188 4.63 -1.36 -14.95
CA HIS A 188 4.31 -1.14 -13.55
C HIS A 188 4.62 0.30 -13.16
N ILE A 189 3.66 0.93 -12.49
CA ILE A 189 3.75 2.30 -12.01
C ILE A 189 3.80 2.26 -10.48
N GLY A 190 4.81 2.89 -9.89
CA GLY A 190 4.95 3.01 -8.44
C GLY A 190 5.97 4.08 -8.06
N ASP A 191 6.02 4.45 -6.77
CA ASP A 191 6.84 5.55 -6.28
C ASP A 191 8.25 5.10 -5.83
N LEU A 192 8.40 3.84 -5.34
CA LEU A 192 9.62 3.39 -4.70
C LEU A 192 10.61 2.73 -5.67
N ARG A 193 11.87 3.21 -5.63
CA ARG A 193 12.95 2.66 -6.46
C ARG A 193 13.25 1.20 -6.17
N ARG A 194 13.23 0.81 -4.88
CA ARG A 194 13.59 -0.56 -4.46
C ARG A 194 12.54 -1.59 -4.85
N THR A 195 11.29 -1.30 -4.67
CA THR A 195 10.20 -2.27 -4.79
C THR A 195 9.53 -2.21 -6.15
N ASP A 196 9.16 -1.02 -6.59
CA ASP A 196 8.41 -0.83 -7.83
C ASP A 196 9.34 -0.82 -9.03
N VAL A 197 10.32 0.08 -9.00
CA VAL A 197 11.19 0.30 -10.16
C VAL A 197 12.13 -0.89 -10.38
N ALA A 198 12.90 -1.27 -9.35
CA ALA A 198 13.82 -2.40 -9.46
C ALA A 198 13.04 -3.70 -9.71
N GLY A 199 11.97 -3.96 -8.95
CA GLY A 199 11.17 -5.17 -9.10
C GLY A 199 10.58 -5.33 -10.51
N ALA A 200 9.97 -4.28 -11.06
CA ALA A 200 9.42 -4.31 -12.41
C ALA A 200 10.51 -4.52 -13.48
N ARG A 201 11.64 -3.81 -13.35
CA ARG A 201 12.76 -3.94 -14.30
C ARG A 201 13.37 -5.34 -14.27
N ASP A 202 13.63 -5.89 -13.08
CA ASP A 202 14.23 -7.21 -12.92
C ASP A 202 13.28 -8.32 -13.40
N PHE A 203 11.97 -8.06 -13.31
CA PHE A 203 10.93 -8.95 -13.84
C PHE A 203 10.75 -8.83 -15.37
N GLY A 204 11.34 -7.81 -16.01
CA GLY A 204 11.26 -7.60 -17.46
C GLY A 204 10.10 -6.71 -17.92
N MET A 205 9.42 -6.02 -16.99
CA MET A 205 8.38 -5.03 -17.28
C MET A 205 8.96 -3.65 -17.54
N THR A 206 8.18 -2.79 -18.19
CA THR A 206 8.48 -1.36 -18.22
C THR A 206 8.16 -0.76 -16.86
N ALA A 207 9.17 -0.17 -16.19
CA ALA A 207 9.00 0.52 -14.92
C ALA A 207 8.76 2.02 -15.14
N VAL A 208 7.67 2.54 -14.59
CA VAL A 208 7.34 3.97 -14.55
C VAL A 208 7.39 4.43 -13.10
N ARG A 209 8.34 5.32 -12.78
CA ARG A 209 8.42 5.89 -11.43
C ARG A 209 7.50 7.10 -11.32
N TYR A 210 6.51 7.01 -10.43
CA TYR A 210 5.61 8.12 -10.13
C TYR A 210 6.18 9.00 -9.01
N THR A 211 6.25 10.31 -9.25
CA THR A 211 6.84 11.30 -8.32
C THR A 211 5.86 12.39 -7.89
N GLY A 212 4.60 12.29 -8.32
CA GLY A 212 3.63 13.35 -8.08
C GLY A 212 3.20 13.54 -6.63
N VAL A 213 3.43 12.55 -5.76
CA VAL A 213 3.16 12.63 -4.31
C VAL A 213 4.43 12.48 -3.50
N TYR A 214 5.22 11.47 -3.80
CA TYR A 214 6.48 11.20 -3.13
C TYR A 214 7.57 10.95 -4.16
N ASP A 215 8.67 11.69 -4.03
CA ASP A 215 9.86 11.52 -4.87
C ASP A 215 10.93 10.76 -4.08
N ASP A 216 10.95 9.42 -4.24
CA ASP A 216 11.91 8.54 -3.57
C ASP A 216 13.34 8.94 -3.95
N PRO A 217 14.19 9.32 -2.97
CA PRO A 217 15.51 9.84 -3.26
C PRO A 217 16.40 8.81 -3.96
N PRO A 218 17.35 9.26 -4.81
CA PRO A 218 18.34 8.37 -5.39
C PRO A 218 19.13 7.64 -4.30
N ALA A 219 19.36 6.34 -4.50
CA ALA A 219 20.19 5.53 -3.62
C ALA A 219 21.13 4.64 -4.46
N ASP A 220 22.31 4.35 -3.91
CA ASP A 220 23.33 3.55 -4.59
C ASP A 220 22.79 2.17 -4.99
N GLY A 221 22.98 1.80 -6.25
CA GLY A 221 22.56 0.52 -6.80
C GLY A 221 21.07 0.42 -7.14
N LEU A 222 20.24 1.44 -6.85
CA LEU A 222 18.84 1.43 -7.25
C LEU A 222 18.64 2.16 -8.59
N PRO A 223 17.90 1.53 -9.54
CA PRO A 223 17.69 2.11 -10.86
C PRO A 223 16.68 3.26 -10.84
N GLU A 224 16.76 4.11 -11.86
CA GLU A 224 15.66 4.98 -12.26
C GLU A 224 14.66 4.19 -13.11
N GLY A 225 13.37 4.61 -13.13
CA GLY A 225 12.37 4.07 -14.03
C GLY A 225 12.77 4.22 -15.51
N HIS A 226 12.20 3.41 -16.39
CA HIS A 226 12.29 3.64 -17.82
C HIS A 226 11.67 5.00 -18.19
N HIS A 227 10.65 5.38 -17.42
CA HIS A 227 10.02 6.69 -17.46
C HIS A 227 9.87 7.23 -16.03
N VAL A 228 9.87 8.55 -15.90
CA VAL A 228 9.47 9.27 -14.68
C VAL A 228 8.19 10.02 -14.98
N LEU A 229 7.19 9.89 -14.12
CA LEU A 229 5.86 10.44 -14.28
C LEU A 229 5.53 11.34 -13.08
N GLU A 230 5.31 12.63 -13.31
CA GLU A 230 4.92 13.59 -12.27
C GLU A 230 3.40 13.73 -12.17
N ASP A 231 2.68 13.54 -13.27
CA ASP A 231 1.22 13.64 -13.32
C ASP A 231 0.63 12.43 -14.06
N HIS A 232 -0.38 11.80 -13.47
CA HIS A 232 -1.09 10.69 -14.08
C HIS A 232 -1.77 11.04 -15.42
N ALA A 233 -2.11 12.32 -15.66
CA ALA A 233 -2.67 12.76 -16.93
C ALA A 233 -1.76 12.44 -18.13
N ASP A 234 -0.45 12.38 -17.91
CA ASP A 234 0.55 12.12 -18.94
C ASP A 234 0.85 10.63 -19.16
N LEU A 235 0.26 9.72 -18.35
CA LEU A 235 0.62 8.29 -18.38
C LEU A 235 0.40 7.65 -19.75
N ALA A 236 -0.76 7.88 -20.37
CA ALA A 236 -1.06 7.26 -21.67
C ALA A 236 -0.04 7.71 -22.74
N SER A 237 0.25 9.00 -22.81
CA SER A 237 1.25 9.54 -23.75
C SER A 237 2.67 9.03 -23.43
N THR A 238 3.03 8.89 -22.16
CA THR A 238 4.31 8.33 -21.72
C THR A 238 4.49 6.88 -22.19
N LEU A 239 3.40 6.11 -22.23
CA LEU A 239 3.39 4.72 -22.69
C LEU A 239 3.17 4.58 -24.21
N GLY A 240 2.94 5.68 -24.93
CA GLY A 240 2.68 5.65 -26.37
C GLY A 240 1.32 5.05 -26.76
N LEU A 241 0.31 5.29 -25.92
CA LEU A 241 -1.08 4.83 -26.08
C LEU A 241 -1.98 5.91 -26.63
#